data_74df322e887281fbe6987da1c98a9cf9
#
_entry.id   74df322e887281fbe6987da1c98a9cf9
#
_cell.length_a   1.000
_cell.length_b   1.000
_cell.length_c   1.000
_cell.angle_alpha   90.00
_cell.angle_beta   90.00
_cell.angle_gamma   90.00
#
_symmetry.space_group_name_H-M   'P 1'
#
loop_
_entity.id
_entity.type
_entity.pdbx_description
1 polymer ?
#
loop_
_entity_poly.entity_id
_entity_poly.type
_entity_poly.pdbx_seq_one_letter_code
_entity_poly.pdbx_strand_id
1 'polypeptide(L)'
;MELLTHLMKVPSAALCLFALFFLLVALLKIKQVRLSVSMAASSGLMLAMAVILTAFPFYRMPNGGSVTLGGMLPLFFISFAYGPEVGMLAGFAYSLMNLVMAPYILHPVQVLFDYPLPFMALGLAGCFPRHHMAGITAAVAVRLFFHFLSGVVFFGSYAPAGTSIYLYSFVTNLTYLLPNLVICLVFYRLLPVERFLSLMKR
;
A
#
# COMPACT_ATOMS: atom_id res chain seq x y z
N MET A 1 -28.04 -14.78 12.49
CA MET A 1 -26.96 -15.57 13.08
C MET A 1 -26.34 -16.55 12.07
N GLU A 2 -27.14 -17.23 11.23
CA GLU A 2 -26.66 -18.17 10.19
C GLU A 2 -25.74 -17.54 9.14
N LEU A 3 -25.99 -16.30 8.69
CA LEU A 3 -25.14 -15.60 7.72
C LEU A 3 -23.71 -15.38 8.25
N LEU A 4 -23.58 -14.97 9.52
CA LEU A 4 -22.29 -14.77 10.19
C LEU A 4 -21.51 -16.10 10.33
N THR A 5 -22.21 -17.18 10.67
CA THR A 5 -21.57 -18.52 10.76
C THR A 5 -21.16 -19.05 9.38
N HIS A 6 -21.90 -18.71 8.32
CA HIS A 6 -21.55 -19.06 6.94
C HIS A 6 -20.33 -18.26 6.46
N LEU A 7 -20.26 -16.95 6.76
CA LEU A 7 -19.12 -16.08 6.42
C LEU A 7 -17.83 -16.52 7.13
N MET A 8 -17.93 -16.99 8.38
CA MET A 8 -16.78 -17.55 9.10
C MET A 8 -16.27 -18.87 8.51
N LYS A 9 -17.11 -19.60 7.79
CA LYS A 9 -16.72 -20.86 7.08
C LYS A 9 -16.06 -20.61 5.73
N VAL A 10 -16.19 -19.38 5.18
CA VAL A 10 -15.60 -19.00 3.88
C VAL A 10 -14.79 -17.70 4.08
N PRO A 11 -13.53 -17.81 4.53
CA PRO A 11 -12.69 -16.65 4.84
C PRO A 11 -12.56 -15.65 3.68
N SER A 12 -12.53 -16.13 2.44
CA SER A 12 -12.46 -15.30 1.23
C SER A 12 -13.71 -14.40 1.06
N ALA A 13 -14.90 -14.88 1.44
CA ALA A 13 -16.14 -14.10 1.37
C ALA A 13 -16.15 -12.99 2.42
N ALA A 14 -15.71 -13.27 3.65
CA ALA A 14 -15.57 -12.27 4.70
C ALA A 14 -14.57 -11.17 4.30
N LEU A 15 -13.43 -11.57 3.74
CA LEU A 15 -12.45 -10.62 3.20
C LEU A 15 -13.02 -9.80 2.05
N CYS A 16 -13.80 -10.40 1.15
CA CYS A 16 -14.44 -9.68 0.04
C CYS A 16 -15.35 -8.54 0.56
N LEU A 17 -16.19 -8.83 1.54
CA LEU A 17 -17.06 -7.81 2.17
C LEU A 17 -16.24 -6.72 2.87
N PHE A 18 -15.19 -7.10 3.58
CA PHE A 18 -14.28 -6.16 4.22
C PHE A 18 -13.59 -5.24 3.19
N ALA A 19 -13.08 -5.82 2.09
CA ALA A 19 -12.47 -5.06 0.99
C ALA A 19 -13.45 -4.08 0.35
N LEU A 20 -14.69 -4.54 0.05
CA LEU A 20 -15.73 -3.71 -0.54
C LEU A 20 -16.11 -2.56 0.38
N PHE A 21 -16.22 -2.80 1.68
CA PHE A 21 -16.48 -1.75 2.67
C PHE A 21 -15.38 -0.67 2.66
N PHE A 22 -14.10 -1.07 2.72
CA PHE A 22 -12.98 -0.13 2.70
C PHE A 22 -12.89 0.62 1.37
N LEU A 23 -13.09 -0.06 0.25
CA LEU A 23 -13.11 0.59 -1.06
C LEU A 23 -14.26 1.59 -1.17
N LEU A 24 -15.45 1.26 -0.66
CA LEU A 24 -16.58 2.18 -0.65
C LEU A 24 -16.27 3.43 0.18
N VAL A 25 -15.75 3.28 1.40
CA VAL A 25 -15.35 4.41 2.26
C VAL A 25 -14.28 5.26 1.58
N ALA A 26 -13.28 4.64 0.99
CA ALA A 26 -12.22 5.35 0.26
C ALA A 26 -12.78 6.11 -0.95
N LEU A 27 -13.66 5.50 -1.75
CA LEU A 27 -14.29 6.12 -2.92
C LEU A 27 -15.16 7.31 -2.52
N LEU A 28 -15.92 7.22 -1.42
CA LEU A 28 -16.71 8.33 -0.91
C LEU A 28 -15.84 9.53 -0.50
N LYS A 29 -14.66 9.27 0.07
CA LYS A 29 -13.68 10.32 0.39
C LYS A 29 -13.01 10.89 -0.85
N ILE A 30 -12.56 10.05 -1.77
CA ILE A 30 -11.91 10.46 -3.03
C ILE A 30 -12.86 11.26 -3.92
N LYS A 31 -14.16 10.94 -3.94
CA LYS A 31 -15.16 11.68 -4.72
C LYS A 31 -15.22 13.19 -4.38
N GLN A 32 -14.79 13.56 -3.18
CA GLN A 32 -14.76 14.97 -2.74
C GLN A 32 -13.49 15.71 -3.19
N VAL A 33 -12.52 15.00 -3.77
CA VAL A 33 -11.23 15.59 -4.20
C VAL A 33 -11.44 16.38 -5.49
N ARG A 34 -11.08 17.67 -5.46
CA ARG A 34 -10.98 18.51 -6.65
C ARG A 34 -9.50 18.60 -7.06
N LEU A 35 -9.13 17.85 -8.08
CA LEU A 35 -7.77 17.88 -8.62
C LEU A 35 -7.59 19.13 -9.49
N SER A 36 -6.64 20.00 -9.11
CA SER A 36 -6.13 21.04 -10.03
C SER A 36 -5.17 20.41 -11.04
N VAL A 37 -4.90 21.11 -12.14
CA VAL A 37 -3.93 20.69 -13.16
C VAL A 37 -2.54 20.53 -12.55
N SER A 38 -2.11 21.45 -11.67
CA SER A 38 -0.83 21.38 -10.98
C SER A 38 -0.73 20.15 -10.06
N MET A 39 -1.79 19.84 -9.29
CA MET A 39 -1.84 18.64 -8.45
C MET A 39 -1.77 17.35 -9.28
N ALA A 40 -2.47 17.31 -10.41
CA ALA A 40 -2.45 16.14 -11.30
C ALA A 40 -1.06 15.96 -11.93
N ALA A 41 -0.44 17.03 -12.42
CA ALA A 41 0.88 16.98 -13.03
C ALA A 41 1.98 16.56 -12.05
N SER A 42 2.03 17.18 -10.86
CA SER A 42 3.03 16.83 -9.85
C SER A 42 2.80 15.42 -9.27
N SER A 43 1.55 15.01 -9.07
CA SER A 43 1.25 13.63 -8.66
C SER A 43 1.64 12.63 -9.74
N GLY A 44 1.38 12.92 -11.01
CA GLY A 44 1.80 12.08 -12.15
C GLY A 44 3.33 11.91 -12.20
N LEU A 45 4.09 12.98 -11.99
CA LEU A 45 5.55 12.92 -11.91
C LEU A 45 6.03 12.05 -10.74
N MET A 46 5.41 12.19 -9.56
CA MET A 46 5.71 11.35 -8.40
C MET A 46 5.36 9.88 -8.63
N LEU A 47 4.23 9.59 -9.31
CA LEU A 47 3.87 8.22 -9.70
C LEU A 47 4.89 7.61 -10.67
N ALA A 48 5.33 8.36 -11.68
CA ALA A 48 6.37 7.91 -12.60
C ALA A 48 7.68 7.60 -11.85
N MET A 49 8.08 8.45 -10.90
CA MET A 49 9.25 8.21 -10.05
C MET A 49 9.08 6.95 -9.19
N ALA A 50 7.90 6.73 -8.60
CA ALA A 50 7.59 5.51 -7.85
C ALA A 50 7.73 4.26 -8.73
N VAL A 51 7.24 4.29 -9.96
CA VAL A 51 7.36 3.20 -10.94
C VAL A 51 8.84 2.92 -11.25
N ILE A 52 9.63 3.95 -11.54
CA ILE A 52 11.07 3.80 -11.83
C ILE A 52 11.81 3.19 -10.64
N LEU A 53 11.58 3.70 -9.43
CA LEU A 53 12.24 3.20 -8.21
C LEU A 53 11.85 1.75 -7.87
N THR A 54 10.69 1.28 -8.31
CA THR A 54 10.23 -0.10 -8.10
C THR A 54 10.60 -1.04 -9.23
N ALA A 55 10.92 -0.53 -10.41
CA ALA A 55 11.33 -1.36 -11.55
C ALA A 55 12.63 -2.14 -11.30
N PHE A 56 13.51 -1.60 -10.44
CA PHE A 56 14.82 -2.18 -10.11
C PHE A 56 14.89 -2.56 -8.61
N PRO A 57 14.26 -3.67 -8.19
CA PRO A 57 14.31 -4.10 -6.80
C PRO A 57 15.68 -4.71 -6.46
N PHE A 58 16.15 -4.46 -5.25
CA PHE A 58 17.34 -5.13 -4.70
C PHE A 58 17.11 -6.61 -4.43
N TYR A 59 15.89 -6.93 -4.03
CA TYR A 59 15.49 -8.28 -3.68
C TYR A 59 14.02 -8.51 -4.07
N ARG A 60 13.74 -9.67 -4.64
CA ARG A 60 12.38 -10.14 -4.95
C ARG A 60 12.07 -11.40 -4.17
N MET A 61 10.92 -11.43 -3.52
CA MET A 61 10.41 -12.63 -2.86
C MET A 61 9.84 -13.61 -3.91
N PRO A 62 9.98 -14.94 -3.71
CA PRO A 62 9.43 -15.94 -4.64
C PRO A 62 7.90 -15.83 -4.83
N ASN A 63 7.18 -15.47 -3.76
CA ASN A 63 5.72 -15.39 -3.73
C ASN A 63 5.18 -13.95 -3.84
N GLY A 64 5.91 -13.10 -4.54
CA GLY A 64 5.58 -11.67 -4.64
C GLY A 64 6.21 -10.84 -3.52
N GLY A 65 6.12 -9.53 -3.67
CA GLY A 65 6.81 -8.59 -2.80
C GLY A 65 8.27 -8.36 -3.19
N SER A 66 8.77 -7.18 -2.92
CA SER A 66 10.15 -6.80 -3.25
C SER A 66 10.66 -5.69 -2.34
N VAL A 67 11.98 -5.65 -2.16
CA VAL A 67 12.69 -4.55 -1.50
C VAL A 67 13.22 -3.62 -2.59
N THR A 68 12.84 -2.34 -2.53
CA THR A 68 13.11 -1.34 -3.56
C THR A 68 13.87 -0.13 -2.99
N LEU A 69 14.37 0.73 -3.86
CA LEU A 69 15.06 1.99 -3.51
C LEU A 69 14.10 3.10 -3.05
N GLY A 70 13.19 2.77 -2.12
CA GLY A 70 12.23 3.76 -1.60
C GLY A 70 11.07 4.04 -2.55
N GLY A 71 10.63 3.07 -3.35
CA GLY A 71 9.54 3.23 -4.31
C GLY A 71 8.21 3.69 -3.71
N MET A 72 8.01 3.53 -2.39
CA MET A 72 6.85 4.09 -1.68
C MET A 72 6.99 5.58 -1.35
N LEU A 73 8.20 6.13 -1.33
CA LEU A 73 8.46 7.50 -0.86
C LEU A 73 7.72 8.57 -1.67
N PRO A 74 7.67 8.51 -3.02
CA PRO A 74 6.89 9.46 -3.81
C PRO A 74 5.39 9.47 -3.47
N LEU A 75 4.81 8.33 -3.11
CA LEU A 75 3.41 8.24 -2.69
C LEU A 75 3.18 8.95 -1.35
N PHE A 76 4.13 8.86 -0.41
CA PHE A 76 4.08 9.63 0.83
C PHE A 76 4.17 11.14 0.56
N PHE A 77 5.01 11.56 -0.37
CA PHE A 77 5.11 13.00 -0.73
C PHE A 77 3.79 13.54 -1.29
N ILE A 78 3.10 12.77 -2.15
CA ILE A 78 1.75 13.14 -2.62
C ILE A 78 0.80 13.32 -1.43
N SER A 79 0.81 12.37 -0.48
CA SER A 79 -0.05 12.39 0.71
C SER A 79 0.24 13.59 1.61
N PHE A 80 1.51 13.95 1.82
CA PHE A 80 1.91 15.09 2.64
C PHE A 80 1.65 16.44 1.94
N ALA A 81 1.74 16.47 0.61
CA ALA A 81 1.48 17.69 -0.15
C ALA A 81 -0.01 18.00 -0.24
N TYR A 82 -0.85 16.99 -0.48
CA TYR A 82 -2.24 17.16 -0.92
C TYR A 82 -3.28 16.49 -0.02
N GLY A 83 -2.85 15.85 1.05
CA GLY A 83 -3.73 15.17 1.99
C GLY A 83 -3.96 13.68 1.69
N PRO A 84 -4.61 12.97 2.64
CA PRO A 84 -4.76 11.52 2.57
C PRO A 84 -5.64 11.06 1.40
N GLU A 85 -6.65 11.83 1.01
CA GLU A 85 -7.56 11.47 -0.08
C GLU A 85 -6.83 11.42 -1.44
N VAL A 86 -6.00 12.44 -1.73
CA VAL A 86 -5.19 12.47 -2.95
C VAL A 86 -4.11 11.39 -2.89
N GLY A 87 -3.53 11.15 -1.70
CA GLY A 87 -2.60 10.06 -1.47
C GLY A 87 -3.22 8.68 -1.71
N MET A 88 -4.45 8.44 -1.26
CA MET A 88 -5.19 7.20 -1.53
C MET A 88 -5.49 7.03 -3.02
N LEU A 89 -5.89 8.10 -3.71
CA LEU A 89 -6.13 8.07 -5.16
C LEU A 89 -4.85 7.75 -5.92
N ALA A 90 -3.72 8.37 -5.55
CA ALA A 90 -2.41 8.09 -6.12
C ALA A 90 -1.96 6.64 -5.84
N GLY A 91 -2.18 6.14 -4.63
CA GLY A 91 -1.93 4.74 -4.27
C GLY A 91 -2.76 3.77 -5.10
N PHE A 92 -4.03 4.07 -5.34
CA PHE A 92 -4.88 3.29 -6.23
C PHE A 92 -4.33 3.27 -7.66
N ALA A 93 -4.02 4.44 -8.24
CA ALA A 93 -3.46 4.53 -9.59
C ALA A 93 -2.13 3.76 -9.70
N TYR A 94 -1.24 3.92 -8.70
CA TYR A 94 0.01 3.16 -8.64
C TYR A 94 -0.22 1.64 -8.56
N SER A 95 -1.23 1.20 -7.80
CA SER A 95 -1.55 -0.22 -7.67
C SER A 95 -1.91 -0.88 -9.00
N LEU A 96 -2.64 -0.16 -9.85
CA LEU A 96 -2.97 -0.63 -11.20
C LEU A 96 -1.72 -0.76 -12.08
N MET A 97 -0.81 0.22 -12.01
CA MET A 97 0.48 0.14 -12.72
C MET A 97 1.31 -1.05 -12.22
N ASN A 98 1.37 -1.24 -10.91
CA ASN A 98 2.12 -2.34 -10.30
C ASN A 98 1.53 -3.71 -10.66
N LEU A 99 0.20 -3.84 -10.70
CA LEU A 99 -0.49 -5.05 -11.14
C LEU A 99 -0.17 -5.41 -12.61
N VAL A 100 -0.05 -4.40 -13.48
CA VAL A 100 0.32 -4.63 -14.89
C VAL A 100 1.79 -5.01 -15.03
N MET A 101 2.68 -4.38 -14.26
CA MET A 101 4.14 -4.58 -14.37
C MET A 101 4.62 -5.88 -13.72
N ALA A 102 4.00 -6.30 -12.62
CA ALA A 102 4.40 -7.47 -11.84
C ALA A 102 3.16 -8.21 -11.31
N PRO A 103 2.37 -8.83 -12.20
CA PRO A 103 1.16 -9.51 -11.81
C PRO A 103 1.47 -10.79 -11.03
N TYR A 104 0.85 -10.93 -9.85
CA TYR A 104 0.79 -12.19 -9.11
C TYR A 104 -0.65 -12.43 -8.69
N ILE A 105 -1.37 -13.25 -9.45
CA ILE A 105 -2.81 -13.41 -9.35
C ILE A 105 -3.13 -14.87 -9.03
N LEU A 106 -3.63 -15.12 -7.82
CA LEU A 106 -4.14 -16.42 -7.38
C LEU A 106 -5.68 -16.43 -7.34
N HIS A 107 -6.27 -15.30 -6.91
CA HIS A 107 -7.71 -15.17 -6.71
C HIS A 107 -8.11 -13.69 -6.83
N PRO A 108 -9.31 -13.34 -7.38
CA PRO A 108 -9.74 -11.94 -7.51
C PRO A 108 -9.75 -11.16 -6.19
N VAL A 109 -10.15 -11.80 -5.09
CA VAL A 109 -10.15 -11.14 -3.76
C VAL A 109 -8.72 -10.91 -3.27
N GLN A 110 -7.78 -11.86 -3.51
CA GLN A 110 -6.36 -11.68 -3.19
C GLN A 110 -5.81 -10.44 -3.89
N VAL A 111 -6.15 -10.20 -5.16
CA VAL A 111 -5.70 -9.01 -5.90
C VAL A 111 -6.09 -7.72 -5.18
N LEU A 112 -7.29 -7.64 -4.59
CA LEU A 112 -7.72 -6.45 -3.83
C LEU A 112 -6.83 -6.22 -2.60
N PHE A 113 -6.42 -7.29 -1.90
CA PHE A 113 -5.60 -7.21 -0.69
C PHE A 113 -4.12 -7.05 -0.96
N ASP A 114 -3.63 -7.38 -2.15
CA ASP A 114 -2.21 -7.27 -2.49
C ASP A 114 -1.88 -6.02 -3.33
N TYR A 115 -2.87 -5.42 -4.01
CA TYR A 115 -2.66 -4.24 -4.85
C TYR A 115 -3.47 -3.03 -4.37
N PRO A 116 -4.79 -2.85 -4.65
CA PRO A 116 -5.46 -1.58 -4.35
C PRO A 116 -5.40 -1.19 -2.88
N LEU A 117 -5.83 -2.07 -1.98
CA LEU A 117 -5.97 -1.72 -0.56
C LEU A 117 -4.63 -1.35 0.10
N PRO A 118 -3.56 -2.16 -0.03
CA PRO A 118 -2.28 -1.84 0.62
C PRO A 118 -1.58 -0.62 0.02
N PHE A 119 -1.76 -0.33 -1.27
CA PHE A 119 -1.19 0.89 -1.85
C PHE A 119 -2.02 2.13 -1.51
N MET A 120 -3.35 2.04 -1.46
CA MET A 120 -4.21 3.11 -0.97
C MET A 120 -3.92 3.44 0.50
N ALA A 121 -3.62 2.44 1.32
CA ALA A 121 -3.24 2.64 2.72
C ALA A 121 -2.03 3.57 2.90
N LEU A 122 -1.12 3.66 1.92
CA LEU A 122 0.02 4.59 1.97
C LEU A 122 -0.45 6.06 2.00
N GLY A 123 -1.63 6.35 1.43
CA GLY A 123 -2.27 7.65 1.50
C GLY A 123 -2.58 8.12 2.92
N LEU A 124 -2.80 7.19 3.86
CA LEU A 124 -3.07 7.51 5.26
C LEU A 124 -1.91 8.26 5.95
N ALA A 125 -0.70 8.25 5.38
CA ALA A 125 0.41 9.06 5.88
C ALA A 125 0.04 10.55 5.93
N GLY A 126 -0.80 11.04 5.00
CA GLY A 126 -1.30 12.41 4.97
C GLY A 126 -2.16 12.82 6.18
N CYS A 127 -2.65 11.86 6.98
CA CYS A 127 -3.32 12.15 8.24
C CYS A 127 -2.37 12.68 9.34
N PHE A 128 -1.06 12.66 9.09
CA PHE A 128 -0.04 13.07 10.06
C PHE A 128 0.77 14.29 9.59
N PRO A 129 0.14 15.48 9.40
CA PRO A 129 0.79 16.63 8.75
C PRO A 129 1.93 17.24 9.55
N ARG A 130 2.06 16.93 10.84
CA ARG A 130 3.13 17.41 11.72
C ARG A 130 4.17 16.32 12.06
N HIS A 131 3.83 15.07 11.84
CA HIS A 131 4.65 13.91 12.25
C HIS A 131 4.81 12.93 11.09
N HIS A 132 5.42 13.38 9.98
CA HIS A 132 5.53 12.63 8.73
C HIS A 132 6.14 11.22 8.90
N MET A 133 7.20 11.07 9.72
CA MET A 133 7.80 9.76 9.97
C MET A 133 6.83 8.79 10.67
N ALA A 134 6.03 9.30 11.62
CA ALA A 134 4.98 8.50 12.25
C ALA A 134 3.89 8.13 11.23
N GLY A 135 3.54 9.07 10.34
CA GLY A 135 2.62 8.84 9.23
C GLY A 135 3.09 7.74 8.27
N ILE A 136 4.37 7.77 7.87
CA ILE A 136 4.99 6.72 7.05
C ILE A 136 4.87 5.36 7.75
N THR A 137 5.26 5.30 9.03
CA THR A 137 5.23 4.06 9.82
C THR A 137 3.82 3.51 9.96
N ALA A 138 2.84 4.36 10.30
CA ALA A 138 1.44 3.97 10.45
C ALA A 138 0.85 3.46 9.12
N ALA A 139 1.11 4.15 8.02
CA ALA A 139 0.63 3.77 6.69
C ALA A 139 1.21 2.42 6.23
N VAL A 140 2.50 2.18 6.48
CA VAL A 140 3.13 0.88 6.18
C VAL A 140 2.60 -0.23 7.11
N ALA A 141 2.29 0.07 8.37
CA ALA A 141 1.66 -0.90 9.27
C ALA A 141 0.28 -1.33 8.77
N VAL A 142 -0.55 -0.38 8.28
CA VAL A 142 -1.84 -0.71 7.66
C VAL A 142 -1.65 -1.51 6.37
N ARG A 143 -0.65 -1.18 5.56
CA ARG A 143 -0.28 -1.97 4.38
C ARG A 143 0.10 -3.41 4.77
N LEU A 144 0.93 -3.58 5.80
CA LEU A 144 1.31 -4.91 6.33
C LEU A 144 0.07 -5.69 6.78
N PHE A 145 -0.91 -5.04 7.41
CA PHE A 145 -2.15 -5.68 7.83
C PHE A 145 -2.93 -6.26 6.63
N PHE A 146 -3.08 -5.53 5.51
CA PHE A 146 -3.74 -6.05 4.32
C PHE A 146 -2.99 -7.24 3.71
N HIS A 147 -1.67 -7.14 3.57
CA HIS A 147 -0.86 -8.26 3.07
C HIS A 147 -0.87 -9.46 4.02
N PHE A 148 -0.90 -9.22 5.35
CA PHE A 148 -1.05 -10.28 6.34
C PHE A 148 -2.35 -11.05 6.16
N LEU A 149 -3.48 -10.35 6.01
CA LEU A 149 -4.77 -11.00 5.75
C LEU A 149 -4.77 -11.80 4.45
N SER A 150 -4.23 -11.24 3.38
CA SER A 150 -4.04 -11.94 2.12
C SER A 150 -3.20 -13.20 2.30
N GLY A 151 -2.07 -13.09 2.99
CA GLY A 151 -1.15 -14.19 3.25
C GLY A 151 -1.79 -15.34 4.03
N VAL A 152 -2.59 -15.02 5.05
CA VAL A 152 -3.30 -16.04 5.84
C VAL A 152 -4.31 -16.82 4.99
N VAL A 153 -5.06 -16.13 4.13
CA VAL A 153 -6.19 -16.75 3.41
C VAL A 153 -5.74 -17.41 2.11
N PHE A 154 -4.81 -16.80 1.37
CA PHE A 154 -4.48 -17.25 0.01
C PHE A 154 -3.11 -17.91 -0.12
N PHE A 155 -2.21 -17.68 0.84
CA PHE A 155 -0.84 -18.18 0.80
C PHE A 155 -0.52 -19.18 1.93
N GLY A 156 -1.50 -19.55 2.74
CA GLY A 156 -1.32 -20.49 3.86
C GLY A 156 -0.76 -21.85 3.45
N SER A 157 -1.06 -22.31 2.23
CA SER A 157 -0.54 -23.58 1.68
C SER A 157 0.98 -23.56 1.41
N TYR A 158 1.59 -22.39 1.34
CA TYR A 158 3.06 -22.24 1.18
C TYR A 158 3.80 -22.30 2.51
N ALA A 159 3.08 -22.33 3.65
CA ALA A 159 3.72 -22.42 4.96
C ALA A 159 4.44 -23.78 5.11
N PRO A 160 5.68 -23.79 5.59
CA PRO A 160 6.39 -25.05 5.88
C PRO A 160 5.63 -25.92 6.89
N ALA A 161 5.77 -27.24 6.78
CA ALA A 161 5.13 -28.18 7.70
C ALA A 161 5.47 -27.83 9.17
N GLY A 162 4.47 -27.78 10.04
CA GLY A 162 4.62 -27.44 11.44
C GLY A 162 4.67 -25.92 11.74
N THR A 163 4.65 -25.06 10.72
CA THR A 163 4.61 -23.60 10.91
C THR A 163 3.17 -23.08 10.88
N SER A 164 2.82 -22.22 11.86
CA SER A 164 1.53 -21.53 11.84
C SER A 164 1.40 -20.64 10.61
N ILE A 165 0.26 -20.73 9.89
CA ILE A 165 -0.03 -19.87 8.73
C ILE A 165 0.00 -18.36 9.09
N TYR A 166 -0.40 -18.01 10.32
CA TYR A 166 -0.35 -16.63 10.81
C TYR A 166 1.10 -16.14 10.95
N LEU A 167 1.94 -16.97 11.57
CA LEU A 167 3.37 -16.64 11.71
C LEU A 167 4.05 -16.56 10.34
N TYR A 168 3.77 -17.52 9.46
CA TYR A 168 4.30 -17.52 8.10
C TYR A 168 3.92 -16.26 7.34
N SER A 169 2.63 -15.91 7.33
CA SER A 169 2.15 -14.69 6.64
C SER A 169 2.80 -13.43 7.21
N PHE A 170 2.84 -13.30 8.55
CA PHE A 170 3.42 -12.12 9.20
C PHE A 170 4.91 -11.96 8.88
N VAL A 171 5.69 -13.02 9.05
CA VAL A 171 7.15 -12.99 8.82
C VAL A 171 7.45 -12.74 7.35
N THR A 172 6.80 -13.44 6.44
CA THR A 172 7.02 -13.29 5.00
C THR A 172 6.77 -11.84 4.54
N ASN A 173 5.67 -11.24 4.96
CA ASN A 173 5.35 -9.87 4.59
C ASN A 173 6.27 -8.85 5.28
N LEU A 174 6.66 -9.10 6.53
CA LEU A 174 7.58 -8.24 7.26
C LEU A 174 8.98 -8.24 6.62
N THR A 175 9.43 -9.37 6.07
CA THR A 175 10.76 -9.53 5.46
C THR A 175 11.03 -8.52 4.36
N TYR A 176 10.03 -8.11 3.57
CA TYR A 176 10.23 -7.07 2.55
C TYR A 176 9.67 -5.70 2.94
N LEU A 177 8.60 -5.63 3.75
CA LEU A 177 8.03 -4.35 4.14
C LEU A 177 8.89 -3.59 5.16
N LEU A 178 9.52 -4.30 6.10
CA LEU A 178 10.39 -3.65 7.10
C LEU A 178 11.62 -3.00 6.46
N PRO A 179 12.40 -3.66 5.59
CA PRO A 179 13.49 -2.99 4.87
C PRO A 179 12.99 -1.80 4.04
N ASN A 180 11.87 -1.93 3.32
CA ASN A 180 11.28 -0.82 2.57
C ASN A 180 10.90 0.36 3.47
N LEU A 181 10.33 0.09 4.66
CA LEU A 181 10.03 1.14 5.65
C LEU A 181 11.31 1.85 6.09
N VAL A 182 12.34 1.09 6.48
CA VAL A 182 13.63 1.66 6.93
C VAL A 182 14.24 2.53 5.82
N ILE A 183 14.27 2.05 4.57
CA ILE A 183 14.78 2.82 3.42
C ILE A 183 13.97 4.11 3.24
N CYS A 184 12.65 4.06 3.31
CA CYS A 184 11.80 5.24 3.20
C CYS A 184 12.07 6.25 4.34
N LEU A 185 12.22 5.79 5.59
CA LEU A 185 12.51 6.66 6.73
C LEU A 185 13.90 7.31 6.62
N VAL A 186 14.91 6.56 6.17
CA VAL A 186 16.26 7.08 5.95
C VAL A 186 16.25 8.14 4.84
N PHE A 187 15.66 7.83 3.67
CA PHE A 187 15.58 8.80 2.59
C PHE A 187 14.74 10.02 2.96
N TYR A 188 13.62 9.82 3.66
CA TYR A 188 12.84 10.94 4.18
C TYR A 188 13.69 11.86 5.05
N ARG A 189 14.58 11.32 5.90
CA ARG A 189 15.45 12.11 6.77
C ARG A 189 16.57 12.83 6.02
N LEU A 190 17.08 12.24 4.94
CA LEU A 190 18.20 12.78 4.15
C LEU A 190 17.76 13.82 3.11
N LEU A 191 16.54 13.71 2.60
CA LEU A 191 16.02 14.59 1.55
C LEU A 191 15.52 15.94 2.13
N PRO A 192 15.62 17.04 1.37
CA PRO A 192 15.06 18.33 1.73
C PRO A 192 13.53 18.34 1.51
N VAL A 193 12.81 17.56 2.33
CA VAL A 193 11.37 17.26 2.15
C VAL A 193 10.53 18.53 2.08
N GLU A 194 10.74 19.51 2.96
CA GLU A 194 9.99 20.77 2.97
C GLU A 194 10.09 21.51 1.64
N ARG A 195 11.28 21.48 1.01
CA ARG A 195 11.48 22.08 -0.31
C ARG A 195 10.70 21.33 -1.38
N PHE A 196 10.72 19.97 -1.36
CA PHE A 196 9.93 19.17 -2.28
C PHE A 196 8.43 19.45 -2.15
N LEU A 197 7.91 19.44 -0.91
CA LEU A 197 6.50 19.71 -0.66
C LEU A 197 6.09 21.13 -1.09
N SER A 198 6.97 22.12 -0.89
CA SER A 198 6.71 23.50 -1.33
C SER A 198 6.68 23.63 -2.87
N LEU A 199 7.51 22.87 -3.58
CA LEU A 199 7.52 22.86 -5.04
C LEU A 199 6.27 22.18 -5.61
N MET A 200 5.80 21.12 -4.99
CA MET A 200 4.58 20.40 -5.40
C MET A 200 3.31 21.27 -5.25
N LYS A 201 3.28 22.16 -4.26
CA LYS A 201 2.13 23.03 -3.96
C LYS A 201 2.06 24.32 -4.81
N ARG A 202 3.05 24.61 -5.62
CA ARG A 202 3.06 25.72 -6.59
C ARG A 202 2.33 25.34 -7.88
#